data_34332e7a5e8fd9246c056d607ef9110d
#
_entry.id   34332e7a5e8fd9246c056d607ef9110d
#
_cell.length_a   1.000
_cell.length_b   1.000
_cell.length_c   1.000
_cell.angle_alpha   90.00
_cell.angle_beta   90.00
_cell.angle_gamma   90.00
#
_symmetry.space_group_name_H-M   'P 1'
#
loop_
_entity.id
_entity.type
_entity.pdbx_description
1 polymer ?
#
loop_
_entity_poly.entity_id
_entity_poly.type
_entity_poly.pdbx_seq_one_letter_code
_entity_poly.pdbx_strand_id
1 'polypeptide(L)'
;TTLTPRATEPFGFAHLRAFSNVEMVRLAIETRKDQVEGLRWRFAARSGATAGANLDAAALGLTQFWRRPDGVHNFSTWLRLAVEDLLAIDAPAFEKRRDRAGRLIGLDVVPGDTIKVLVDETGRAPLPPYPAYQQIIKGRVWADLTTDDLLYAPRNRRPNHVLGFSPVEQIVVTIQTIVNRQAAQLAYFTEGNAPAGFLTAPEGWGPSQIRELQLWLNAQLAGQAAERAKLVWTPAGAQYQALKDPPLKDDFDEWLARIVAFAFSLPPTPFVKQMNRATAGEDQDRALEEGLAPLKLWVKRLVDEVNEQEFGVTDLEFAWEDTPTIDPSVQGDVDDKSLRNGSATINEIRARRGQGPVDGGDTPRIYAGTGATPLAAAPQTPAPVQTPA
;
A
#
# COMPACT_ATOMS: atom_id res chain seq x y z
N THR A 1 -25.07 14.43 16.54
CA THR A 1 -25.89 13.40 15.87
C THR A 1 -25.02 12.62 14.88
N THR A 2 -25.18 11.31 14.82
CA THR A 2 -24.46 10.43 13.89
C THR A 2 -25.38 10.12 12.71
N LEU A 3 -24.99 10.42 11.48
CA LEU A 3 -25.82 10.11 10.30
C LEU A 3 -25.99 8.60 10.13
N THR A 4 -24.88 7.88 10.12
CA THR A 4 -24.90 6.42 9.99
C THR A 4 -23.89 5.84 10.96
N PRO A 5 -24.32 5.22 12.06
CA PRO A 5 -23.41 4.52 12.95
C PRO A 5 -22.75 3.36 12.21
N ARG A 6 -21.42 3.23 12.33
CA ARG A 6 -20.71 2.09 11.72
C ARG A 6 -21.25 0.73 12.16
N ALA A 7 -21.81 0.66 13.37
CA ALA A 7 -22.44 -0.56 13.89
C ALA A 7 -23.68 -1.04 13.10
N THR A 8 -24.30 -0.16 12.32
CA THR A 8 -25.47 -0.50 11.47
C THR A 8 -25.07 -0.84 10.04
N GLU A 9 -23.79 -0.68 9.68
CA GLU A 9 -23.30 -1.13 8.39
C GLU A 9 -23.11 -2.66 8.40
N PRO A 10 -23.14 -3.31 7.21
CA PRO A 10 -23.00 -4.76 7.10
C PRO A 10 -21.74 -5.30 7.78
N PHE A 11 -20.68 -4.48 7.80
CA PHE A 11 -19.39 -4.84 8.39
C PHE A 11 -18.87 -3.73 9.29
N GLY A 12 -18.83 -3.98 10.59
CA GLY A 12 -18.19 -3.09 11.56
C GLY A 12 -16.66 -3.14 11.46
N PHE A 13 -15.98 -2.17 12.08
CA PHE A 13 -14.51 -2.09 12.08
C PHE A 13 -13.83 -3.37 12.58
N ALA A 14 -14.39 -4.04 13.60
CA ALA A 14 -13.86 -5.31 14.10
C ALA A 14 -13.82 -6.40 13.02
N HIS A 15 -14.87 -6.50 12.20
CA HIS A 15 -14.89 -7.44 11.08
C HIS A 15 -13.86 -7.08 10.00
N LEU A 16 -13.74 -5.79 9.65
CA LEU A 16 -12.73 -5.35 8.67
C LEU A 16 -11.31 -5.60 9.15
N ARG A 17 -11.03 -5.39 10.45
CA ARG A 17 -9.74 -5.78 11.07
C ARG A 17 -9.50 -7.28 10.99
N ALA A 18 -10.51 -8.11 11.27
CA ALA A 18 -10.39 -9.56 11.14
C ALA A 18 -10.11 -9.97 9.69
N PHE A 19 -10.82 -9.40 8.72
CA PHE A 19 -10.59 -9.65 7.30
C PHE A 19 -9.22 -9.15 6.82
N SER A 20 -8.70 -8.05 7.36
CA SER A 20 -7.36 -7.55 7.03
C SER A 20 -6.24 -8.48 7.50
N ASN A 21 -6.51 -9.40 8.42
CA ASN A 21 -5.57 -10.41 8.92
C ASN A 21 -5.60 -11.72 8.13
N VAL A 22 -6.51 -11.88 7.15
CA VAL A 22 -6.47 -13.02 6.23
C VAL A 22 -5.17 -12.96 5.43
N GLU A 23 -4.43 -14.06 5.35
CA GLU A 23 -3.06 -14.14 4.84
C GLU A 23 -2.83 -13.35 3.56
N MET A 24 -3.64 -13.57 2.55
CA MET A 24 -3.51 -12.92 1.24
C MET A 24 -3.71 -11.42 1.32
N VAL A 25 -4.67 -10.96 2.13
CA VAL A 25 -4.96 -9.54 2.37
C VAL A 25 -3.85 -8.91 3.18
N ARG A 26 -3.39 -9.60 4.24
CA ARG A 26 -2.30 -9.13 5.08
C ARG A 26 -1.01 -8.91 4.30
N LEU A 27 -0.65 -9.85 3.43
CA LEU A 27 0.51 -9.72 2.56
C LEU A 27 0.39 -8.50 1.62
N ALA A 28 -0.79 -8.24 1.07
CA ALA A 28 -1.01 -7.07 0.22
C ALA A 28 -0.85 -5.76 1.01
N ILE A 29 -1.39 -5.68 2.23
CA ILE A 29 -1.23 -4.51 3.12
C ILE A 29 0.24 -4.29 3.48
N GLU A 30 0.95 -5.34 3.93
CA GLU A 30 2.37 -5.20 4.29
C GLU A 30 3.22 -4.79 3.09
N THR A 31 2.98 -5.38 1.90
CA THR A 31 3.69 -4.99 0.68
C THR A 31 3.53 -3.48 0.39
N ARG A 32 2.33 -2.93 0.55
CA ARG A 32 2.11 -1.48 0.37
C ARG A 32 2.81 -0.64 1.43
N LYS A 33 2.80 -1.08 2.68
CA LYS A 33 3.51 -0.40 3.78
C LYS A 33 5.01 -0.38 3.52
N ASP A 34 5.59 -1.51 3.10
CA ASP A 34 7.03 -1.62 2.80
C ASP A 34 7.44 -0.72 1.62
N GLN A 35 6.62 -0.66 0.58
CA GLN A 35 6.86 0.21 -0.57
C GLN A 35 6.91 1.70 -0.18
N VAL A 36 6.00 2.14 0.70
CA VAL A 36 5.96 3.53 1.14
C VAL A 36 7.10 3.84 2.11
N GLU A 37 7.47 2.90 2.99
CA GLU A 37 8.56 3.04 3.95
C GLU A 37 9.91 3.29 3.26
N GLY A 38 10.14 2.63 2.12
CA GLY A 38 11.37 2.76 1.34
C GLY A 38 11.54 4.10 0.61
N LEU A 39 10.51 4.93 0.53
CA LEU A 39 10.55 6.18 -0.21
C LEU A 39 11.25 7.29 0.59
N ARG A 40 12.08 8.08 -0.10
CA ARG A 40 12.65 9.31 0.43
C ARG A 40 11.72 10.49 0.16
N TRP A 41 11.78 11.50 0.99
CA TRP A 41 10.95 12.69 0.87
C TRP A 41 11.73 13.95 1.23
N ARG A 42 11.24 15.10 0.74
CA ARG A 42 11.77 16.42 1.02
C ARG A 42 10.66 17.47 0.92
N PHE A 43 10.92 18.66 1.40
CA PHE A 43 10.10 19.83 1.09
C PHE A 43 10.73 20.58 -0.09
N ALA A 44 9.90 20.91 -1.07
CA ALA A 44 10.30 21.63 -2.26
C ALA A 44 9.50 22.94 -2.36
N ALA A 45 10.07 23.96 -2.98
CA ALA A 45 9.36 25.20 -3.28
C ALA A 45 8.23 24.91 -4.28
N ARG A 46 7.03 25.45 -4.01
CA ARG A 46 5.92 25.41 -4.98
C ARG A 46 6.27 26.24 -6.20
N SER A 47 5.68 25.88 -7.35
CA SER A 47 5.84 26.64 -8.58
C SER A 47 5.40 28.09 -8.38
N GLY A 48 6.30 29.04 -8.61
CA GLY A 48 6.05 30.47 -8.41
C GLY A 48 6.52 31.03 -7.06
N ALA A 49 6.98 30.20 -6.12
CA ALA A 49 7.57 30.68 -4.88
C ALA A 49 8.98 31.25 -5.15
N THR A 50 9.26 32.41 -4.53
CA THR A 50 10.58 33.06 -4.66
C THR A 50 11.58 32.37 -3.72
N ALA A 51 12.62 31.76 -4.28
CA ALA A 51 13.69 31.17 -3.50
C ALA A 51 14.38 32.21 -2.60
N GLY A 52 14.66 31.85 -1.35
CA GLY A 52 15.35 32.75 -0.41
C GLY A 52 15.55 32.09 0.96
N ALA A 53 16.39 32.71 1.79
CA ALA A 53 16.80 32.20 3.10
C ALA A 53 15.62 31.88 4.05
N ASN A 54 14.49 32.57 3.93
CA ASN A 54 13.29 32.33 4.73
C ASN A 54 12.63 30.99 4.32
N LEU A 55 12.65 30.67 3.04
CA LEU A 55 12.07 29.42 2.53
C LEU A 55 12.89 28.20 2.99
N ASP A 56 14.24 28.33 2.96
CA ASP A 56 15.14 27.30 3.44
C ASP A 56 14.99 27.06 4.96
N ALA A 57 14.82 28.12 5.74
CA ALA A 57 14.58 28.01 7.17
C ALA A 57 13.24 27.35 7.48
N ALA A 58 12.18 27.68 6.74
CA ALA A 58 10.87 27.03 6.85
C ALA A 58 10.93 25.55 6.47
N ALA A 59 11.62 25.21 5.37
CA ALA A 59 11.80 23.82 4.93
C ALA A 59 12.56 23.00 5.98
N LEU A 60 13.58 23.58 6.62
CA LEU A 60 14.32 22.95 7.69
C LEU A 60 13.44 22.70 8.93
N GLY A 61 12.62 23.68 9.32
CA GLY A 61 11.67 23.57 10.43
C GLY A 61 10.64 22.46 10.21
N LEU A 62 10.02 22.42 9.02
CA LEU A 62 9.09 21.35 8.64
C LEU A 62 9.79 19.98 8.62
N THR A 63 11.00 19.91 8.08
CA THR A 63 11.79 18.67 8.05
C THR A 63 12.08 18.17 9.47
N GLN A 64 12.39 19.04 10.40
CA GLN A 64 12.61 18.66 11.80
C GLN A 64 11.35 18.10 12.45
N PHE A 65 10.19 18.71 12.24
CA PHE A 65 8.90 18.22 12.75
C PHE A 65 8.56 16.85 12.15
N TRP A 66 8.59 16.73 10.81
CA TRP A 66 8.18 15.50 10.12
C TRP A 66 9.18 14.34 10.25
N ARG A 67 10.39 14.58 10.75
CA ARG A 67 11.30 13.48 11.12
C ARG A 67 10.72 12.60 12.22
N ARG A 68 9.99 13.20 13.16
CA ARG A 68 9.31 12.50 14.28
C ARG A 68 7.98 13.20 14.58
N PRO A 69 6.93 12.94 13.77
CA PRO A 69 5.69 13.69 13.88
C PRO A 69 5.01 13.55 15.25
N ASP A 70 5.11 12.39 15.89
CA ASP A 70 4.59 12.12 17.24
C ASP A 70 5.64 12.30 18.36
N GLY A 71 6.86 12.71 18.01
CA GLY A 71 7.97 12.84 18.92
C GLY A 71 8.66 11.53 19.30
N VAL A 72 8.09 10.37 18.95
CA VAL A 72 8.59 9.03 19.31
C VAL A 72 9.09 8.29 18.07
N HIS A 73 8.22 8.08 17.10
CA HIS A 73 8.50 7.31 15.89
C HIS A 73 9.10 8.18 14.79
N ASN A 74 9.96 7.59 13.98
CA ASN A 74 10.37 8.24 12.73
C ASN A 74 9.19 8.31 11.74
N PHE A 75 9.29 9.17 10.73
CA PHE A 75 8.24 9.37 9.73
C PHE A 75 7.78 8.06 9.07
N SER A 76 8.71 7.17 8.73
CA SER A 76 8.38 5.89 8.07
C SER A 76 7.52 4.99 8.98
N THR A 77 7.90 4.83 10.25
CA THR A 77 7.12 4.04 11.21
C THR A 77 5.77 4.68 11.51
N TRP A 78 5.74 6.00 11.69
CA TRP A 78 4.50 6.77 11.88
C TRP A 78 3.56 6.60 10.68
N LEU A 79 4.10 6.67 9.47
CA LEU A 79 3.33 6.50 8.24
C LEU A 79 2.80 5.06 8.09
N ARG A 80 3.58 4.05 8.48
CA ARG A 80 3.11 2.65 8.50
C ARG A 80 1.88 2.46 9.36
N LEU A 81 1.80 3.12 10.52
CA LEU A 81 0.62 3.07 11.38
C LEU A 81 -0.60 3.72 10.70
N ALA A 82 -0.42 4.87 10.07
CA ALA A 82 -1.49 5.55 9.35
C ALA A 82 -1.98 4.76 8.13
N VAL A 83 -1.05 4.18 7.36
CA VAL A 83 -1.37 3.35 6.18
C VAL A 83 -2.07 2.05 6.57
N GLU A 84 -1.78 1.48 7.73
CA GLU A 84 -2.53 0.33 8.27
C GLU A 84 -4.02 0.63 8.37
N ASP A 85 -4.38 1.74 9.03
CA ASP A 85 -5.78 2.15 9.17
C ASP A 85 -6.41 2.58 7.85
N LEU A 86 -5.63 3.20 6.98
CA LEU A 86 -6.07 3.57 5.64
C LEU A 86 -6.49 2.35 4.80
N LEU A 87 -5.66 1.31 4.78
CA LEU A 87 -5.90 0.14 3.94
C LEU A 87 -6.90 -0.83 4.55
N ALA A 88 -6.87 -1.02 5.87
CA ALA A 88 -7.76 -1.95 6.55
C ALA A 88 -9.18 -1.42 6.71
N ILE A 89 -9.34 -0.16 7.13
CA ILE A 89 -10.65 0.41 7.54
C ILE A 89 -10.96 1.77 6.91
N ASP A 90 -10.04 2.37 6.17
CA ASP A 90 -10.09 3.73 5.60
C ASP A 90 -10.51 4.80 6.63
N ALA A 91 -9.91 4.76 7.80
CA ALA A 91 -10.20 5.64 8.92
C ALA A 91 -8.92 6.15 9.62
N PRO A 92 -7.88 6.59 8.90
CA PRO A 92 -6.70 7.14 9.56
C PRO A 92 -7.07 8.40 10.34
N ALA A 93 -6.65 8.43 11.61
CA ALA A 93 -6.96 9.49 12.55
C ALA A 93 -5.69 9.94 13.27
N PHE A 94 -5.54 11.25 13.43
CA PHE A 94 -4.36 11.88 14.01
C PHE A 94 -4.78 12.88 15.07
N GLU A 95 -4.37 12.65 16.31
CA GLU A 95 -4.55 13.62 17.40
C GLU A 95 -3.49 14.70 17.32
N LYS A 96 -3.93 15.95 17.34
CA LYS A 96 -3.09 17.15 17.27
C LYS A 96 -2.69 17.56 18.68
N ARG A 97 -1.47 17.23 19.07
CA ARG A 97 -0.93 17.62 20.38
C ARG A 97 -0.35 19.02 20.33
N ARG A 98 -0.86 19.89 21.23
CA ARG A 98 -0.50 21.30 21.25
C ARG A 98 0.25 21.69 22.52
N ASP A 99 1.10 22.72 22.41
CA ASP A 99 1.71 23.35 23.58
C ASP A 99 0.73 24.35 24.25
N ARG A 100 1.18 24.95 25.34
CA ARG A 100 0.36 25.95 26.07
C ARG A 100 0.06 27.22 25.26
N ALA A 101 0.80 27.48 24.19
CA ALA A 101 0.58 28.59 23.26
C ALA A 101 -0.31 28.18 22.07
N GLY A 102 -0.85 26.96 22.06
CA GLY A 102 -1.73 26.44 21.00
C GLY A 102 -0.98 25.94 19.77
N ARG A 103 0.37 25.93 19.76
CA ARG A 103 1.16 25.48 18.60
C ARG A 103 1.21 23.97 18.55
N LEU A 104 1.12 23.41 17.34
CA LEU A 104 1.26 21.97 17.12
C LEU A 104 2.69 21.53 17.49
N ILE A 105 2.79 20.56 18.41
CA ILE A 105 4.07 19.94 18.83
C ILE A 105 4.13 18.44 18.52
N GLY A 106 3.02 17.83 18.16
CA GLY A 106 2.98 16.42 17.80
C GLY A 106 1.70 16.05 17.06
N LEU A 107 1.79 15.02 16.25
CA LEU A 107 0.69 14.45 15.48
C LEU A 107 0.67 12.93 15.71
N ASP A 108 -0.11 12.53 16.70
CA ASP A 108 -0.13 11.14 17.17
C ASP A 108 -1.16 10.32 16.36
N VAL A 109 -0.76 9.16 15.84
CA VAL A 109 -1.68 8.25 15.17
C VAL A 109 -2.55 7.58 16.23
N VAL A 110 -3.86 7.77 16.16
CA VAL A 110 -4.84 7.10 17.01
C VAL A 110 -5.59 6.03 16.23
N PRO A 111 -5.95 4.89 16.87
CA PRO A 111 -6.71 3.85 16.17
C PRO A 111 -8.03 4.41 15.66
N GLY A 112 -8.20 4.42 14.33
CA GLY A 112 -9.37 5.00 13.67
C GLY A 112 -10.68 4.29 13.98
N ASP A 113 -10.63 3.02 14.36
CA ASP A 113 -11.79 2.23 14.80
C ASP A 113 -12.35 2.70 16.15
N THR A 114 -11.58 3.48 16.93
CA THR A 114 -12.05 4.11 18.16
C THR A 114 -12.76 5.45 17.93
N ILE A 115 -12.66 6.01 16.72
CA ILE A 115 -13.20 7.33 16.40
C ILE A 115 -14.60 7.22 15.80
N LYS A 116 -15.55 7.85 16.46
CA LYS A 116 -16.91 8.04 15.98
C LYS A 116 -17.05 9.44 15.41
N VAL A 117 -17.38 9.54 14.13
CA VAL A 117 -17.62 10.83 13.45
C VAL A 117 -19.01 11.35 13.83
N LEU A 118 -19.10 12.61 14.22
CA LEU A 118 -20.34 13.33 14.52
C LEU A 118 -20.64 14.28 13.36
N VAL A 119 -21.92 14.52 13.14
CA VAL A 119 -22.40 15.49 12.15
C VAL A 119 -23.50 16.33 12.78
N ASP A 120 -23.63 17.54 12.28
CA ASP A 120 -24.72 18.47 12.65
C ASP A 120 -26.04 18.06 11.98
N GLU A 121 -27.10 18.86 12.17
CA GLU A 121 -28.42 18.61 11.58
C GLU A 121 -28.39 18.67 10.05
N THR A 122 -27.41 19.35 9.45
CA THR A 122 -27.22 19.47 8.00
C THR A 122 -26.35 18.37 7.41
N GLY A 123 -25.83 17.46 8.25
CA GLY A 123 -24.93 16.37 7.82
C GLY A 123 -23.46 16.78 7.65
N ARG A 124 -23.07 17.94 8.17
CA ARG A 124 -21.69 18.45 8.09
C ARG A 124 -20.95 18.21 9.40
N ALA A 125 -19.63 18.22 9.34
CA ALA A 125 -18.81 18.20 10.55
C ALA A 125 -19.06 19.50 11.35
N PRO A 126 -19.38 19.43 12.64
CA PRO A 126 -19.52 20.60 13.49
C PRO A 126 -18.21 21.41 13.55
N LEU A 127 -18.35 22.75 13.58
CA LEU A 127 -17.20 23.62 13.78
C LEU A 127 -16.88 23.81 15.26
N PRO A 128 -15.61 24.06 15.62
CA PRO A 128 -15.24 24.36 17.00
C PRO A 128 -16.08 25.54 17.57
N PRO A 129 -16.49 25.47 18.84
CA PRO A 129 -16.04 24.51 19.89
C PRO A 129 -16.89 23.23 19.97
N TYR A 130 -17.78 22.98 19.03
CA TYR A 130 -18.60 21.77 19.07
C TYR A 130 -17.81 20.54 18.67
N PRO A 131 -18.03 19.37 19.33
CA PRO A 131 -17.31 18.16 19.01
C PRO A 131 -17.71 17.63 17.63
N ALA A 132 -16.72 17.35 16.80
CA ALA A 132 -16.87 16.68 15.51
C ALA A 132 -16.58 15.18 15.60
N TYR A 133 -15.89 14.74 16.64
CA TYR A 133 -15.48 13.37 16.86
C TYR A 133 -15.66 12.96 18.31
N GLN A 134 -15.93 11.68 18.55
CA GLN A 134 -15.89 11.07 19.87
C GLN A 134 -14.90 9.89 19.83
N GLN A 135 -13.94 9.89 20.73
CA GLN A 135 -13.12 8.71 20.93
C GLN A 135 -13.83 7.75 21.89
N ILE A 136 -14.03 6.51 21.44
CA ILE A 136 -14.71 5.47 22.21
C ILE A 136 -13.70 4.35 22.53
N ILE A 137 -13.39 4.18 23.80
CA ILE A 137 -12.48 3.15 24.27
C ILE A 137 -13.24 2.18 25.17
N LYS A 138 -13.18 0.89 24.86
CA LYS A 138 -13.89 -0.16 25.60
C LYS A 138 -15.39 0.14 25.80
N GLY A 139 -16.04 0.69 24.77
CA GLY A 139 -17.47 1.02 24.77
C GLY A 139 -17.87 2.27 25.58
N ARG A 140 -16.89 3.05 26.06
CA ARG A 140 -17.11 4.32 26.77
C ARG A 140 -16.55 5.48 25.98
N VAL A 141 -17.28 6.60 25.98
CA VAL A 141 -16.74 7.86 25.44
C VAL A 141 -15.60 8.29 26.35
N TRP A 142 -14.39 8.36 25.76
CA TRP A 142 -13.18 8.77 26.42
C TRP A 142 -12.96 10.28 26.32
N ALA A 143 -13.14 10.82 25.11
CA ALA A 143 -12.96 12.23 24.83
C ALA A 143 -13.92 12.68 23.71
N ASP A 144 -14.41 13.90 23.85
CA ASP A 144 -15.05 14.65 22.76
C ASP A 144 -13.99 15.52 22.10
N LEU A 145 -13.80 15.40 20.79
CA LEU A 145 -12.73 16.04 20.04
C LEU A 145 -13.33 16.95 18.96
N THR A 146 -12.74 18.10 18.79
CA THR A 146 -13.07 19.03 17.71
C THR A 146 -12.21 18.80 16.47
N THR A 147 -12.45 19.50 15.40
CA THR A 147 -11.58 19.50 14.20
C THR A 147 -10.21 20.13 14.47
N ASP A 148 -10.08 20.90 15.56
CA ASP A 148 -8.79 21.47 15.98
C ASP A 148 -7.96 20.44 16.78
N ASP A 149 -8.60 19.43 17.37
CA ASP A 149 -7.95 18.39 18.17
C ASP A 149 -7.61 17.15 17.35
N LEU A 150 -8.43 16.82 16.34
CA LEU A 150 -8.27 15.60 15.55
C LEU A 150 -8.34 15.89 14.04
N LEU A 151 -7.37 15.36 13.32
CA LEU A 151 -7.40 15.26 11.86
C LEU A 151 -7.87 13.85 11.47
N TYR A 152 -9.04 13.76 10.82
CA TYR A 152 -9.59 12.50 10.30
C TYR A 152 -9.53 12.50 8.78
N ALA A 153 -8.70 11.63 8.20
CA ALA A 153 -8.27 11.72 6.82
C ALA A 153 -8.56 10.44 5.98
N PRO A 154 -9.81 9.98 5.86
CA PRO A 154 -10.14 8.86 4.96
C PRO A 154 -9.87 9.24 3.50
N ARG A 155 -9.36 8.27 2.73
CA ARG A 155 -9.01 8.47 1.31
C ARG A 155 -10.21 8.29 0.37
N ASN A 156 -10.99 7.23 0.59
CA ASN A 156 -12.09 6.82 -0.31
C ASN A 156 -13.44 7.28 0.27
N ARG A 157 -13.65 8.59 0.33
CA ARG A 157 -14.92 9.15 0.81
C ARG A 157 -16.04 8.93 -0.21
N ARG A 158 -17.23 8.58 0.28
CA ARG A 158 -18.46 8.47 -0.53
C ARG A 158 -19.43 9.58 -0.14
N PRO A 159 -20.18 10.19 -1.09
CA PRO A 159 -21.06 11.34 -0.78
C PRO A 159 -22.13 11.06 0.27
N ASN A 160 -22.60 9.82 0.37
CA ASN A 160 -23.69 9.40 1.26
C ASN A 160 -23.20 8.78 2.59
N HIS A 161 -21.89 8.78 2.83
CA HIS A 161 -21.29 8.18 4.02
C HIS A 161 -20.30 9.12 4.67
N VAL A 162 -20.27 9.16 6.00
CA VAL A 162 -19.29 9.93 6.78
C VAL A 162 -17.95 9.18 6.94
N LEU A 163 -17.97 7.86 6.75
CA LEU A 163 -16.82 6.99 6.86
C LEU A 163 -16.22 6.68 5.48
N GLY A 164 -14.96 6.37 5.45
CA GLY A 164 -14.26 5.91 4.26
C GLY A 164 -14.70 4.51 3.82
N PHE A 165 -14.26 4.10 2.64
CA PHE A 165 -14.55 2.80 2.04
C PHE A 165 -13.24 2.07 1.74
N SER A 166 -12.78 1.23 2.67
CA SER A 166 -11.48 0.60 2.60
C SER A 166 -11.37 -0.42 1.45
N PRO A 167 -10.17 -0.69 0.93
CA PRO A 167 -9.94 -1.79 0.00
C PRO A 167 -10.44 -3.14 0.54
N VAL A 168 -10.27 -3.40 1.84
CA VAL A 168 -10.78 -4.61 2.50
C VAL A 168 -12.29 -4.71 2.40
N GLU A 169 -13.01 -3.61 2.65
CA GLU A 169 -14.47 -3.58 2.56
C GLU A 169 -14.97 -3.81 1.14
N GLN A 170 -14.25 -3.32 0.14
CA GLN A 170 -14.59 -3.51 -1.28
C GLN A 170 -14.60 -4.97 -1.72
N ILE A 171 -13.78 -5.82 -1.10
CA ILE A 171 -13.60 -7.22 -1.49
C ILE A 171 -14.03 -8.23 -0.41
N VAL A 172 -14.89 -7.83 0.53
CA VAL A 172 -15.33 -8.69 1.64
C VAL A 172 -15.85 -10.05 1.16
N VAL A 173 -16.66 -10.08 0.10
CA VAL A 173 -17.19 -11.34 -0.46
C VAL A 173 -16.07 -12.24 -0.96
N THR A 174 -15.07 -11.65 -1.63
CA THR A 174 -13.89 -12.39 -2.09
C THR A 174 -13.10 -12.95 -0.91
N ILE A 175 -12.90 -12.17 0.14
CA ILE A 175 -12.19 -12.61 1.36
C ILE A 175 -12.94 -13.75 2.05
N GLN A 176 -14.26 -13.65 2.19
CA GLN A 176 -15.08 -14.73 2.75
C GLN A 176 -14.97 -16.01 1.91
N THR A 177 -14.97 -15.87 0.58
CA THR A 177 -14.78 -17.02 -0.32
C THR A 177 -13.42 -17.67 -0.11
N ILE A 178 -12.34 -16.89 0.01
CA ILE A 178 -10.99 -17.37 0.30
C ILE A 178 -10.97 -18.15 1.62
N VAL A 179 -11.50 -17.57 2.70
CA VAL A 179 -11.53 -18.19 4.03
C VAL A 179 -12.31 -19.50 4.03
N ASN A 180 -13.51 -19.53 3.43
CA ASN A 180 -14.32 -20.73 3.36
C ASN A 180 -13.64 -21.82 2.52
N ARG A 181 -12.97 -21.44 1.43
CA ARG A 181 -12.25 -22.37 0.58
C ARG A 181 -11.02 -22.95 1.29
N GLN A 182 -10.23 -22.11 1.97
CA GLN A 182 -9.10 -22.58 2.79
C GLN A 182 -9.56 -23.51 3.91
N ALA A 183 -10.68 -23.18 4.58
CA ALA A 183 -11.27 -24.06 5.60
C ALA A 183 -11.69 -25.42 5.02
N ALA A 184 -12.32 -25.44 3.84
CA ALA A 184 -12.70 -26.68 3.16
C ALA A 184 -11.47 -27.51 2.73
N GLN A 185 -10.41 -26.85 2.23
CA GLN A 185 -9.15 -27.51 1.91
C GLN A 185 -8.48 -28.08 3.16
N LEU A 186 -8.43 -27.31 4.25
CA LEU A 186 -7.88 -27.76 5.52
C LEU A 186 -8.66 -28.97 6.05
N ALA A 187 -10.00 -28.92 6.07
CA ALA A 187 -10.84 -30.03 6.51
C ALA A 187 -10.64 -31.30 5.65
N TYR A 188 -10.43 -31.12 4.34
CA TYR A 188 -10.09 -32.25 3.47
C TYR A 188 -8.81 -32.97 3.90
N PHE A 189 -7.76 -32.22 4.30
CA PHE A 189 -6.49 -32.83 4.71
C PHE A 189 -6.46 -33.30 6.16
N THR A 190 -7.25 -32.69 7.06
CA THR A 190 -7.21 -32.99 8.50
C THR A 190 -8.29 -33.97 8.93
N GLU A 191 -9.49 -33.86 8.40
CA GLU A 191 -10.64 -34.62 8.91
C GLU A 191 -10.92 -35.88 8.10
N GLY A 192 -10.43 -35.98 6.85
CA GLY A 192 -10.62 -37.16 6.00
C GLY A 192 -12.11 -37.54 5.76
N ASN A 193 -13.04 -36.61 6.04
CA ASN A 193 -14.49 -36.84 6.08
C ASN A 193 -15.13 -37.03 4.70
N ALA A 194 -14.44 -36.76 3.61
CA ALA A 194 -14.93 -37.09 2.28
C ALA A 194 -14.38 -38.46 1.90
N PRO A 195 -15.21 -39.48 1.63
CA PRO A 195 -14.71 -40.77 1.14
C PRO A 195 -13.92 -40.48 -0.17
N ALA A 196 -12.68 -40.91 -0.20
CA ALA A 196 -11.80 -40.78 -1.36
C ALA A 196 -12.41 -41.44 -2.64
N GLY A 197 -13.31 -42.36 -2.45
CA GLY A 197 -14.00 -43.07 -3.51
C GLY A 197 -14.98 -44.10 -2.98
N PHE A 198 -15.77 -44.65 -3.88
CA PHE A 198 -16.54 -45.85 -3.60
C PHE A 198 -15.81 -47.08 -4.09
N LEU A 199 -15.77 -48.12 -3.25
CA LEU A 199 -15.32 -49.44 -3.63
C LEU A 199 -16.57 -50.30 -3.85
N THR A 200 -16.79 -50.73 -5.08
CA THR A 200 -17.90 -51.66 -5.40
C THR A 200 -17.48 -53.04 -4.98
N ALA A 201 -18.28 -53.68 -4.15
CA ALA A 201 -18.05 -55.06 -3.74
C ALA A 201 -18.40 -56.05 -4.89
N PRO A 202 -17.72 -57.19 -4.98
CA PRO A 202 -18.09 -58.24 -5.94
C PRO A 202 -19.52 -58.77 -5.71
N GLU A 203 -20.14 -59.28 -6.77
CA GLU A 203 -21.47 -59.89 -6.68
C GLU A 203 -21.45 -61.04 -5.68
N GLY A 204 -22.49 -61.10 -4.83
CA GLY A 204 -22.68 -62.19 -3.83
C GLY A 204 -22.06 -61.90 -2.47
N TRP A 205 -21.41 -60.73 -2.26
CA TRP A 205 -20.87 -60.38 -0.94
C TRP A 205 -21.98 -59.89 0.00
N GLY A 206 -21.99 -60.49 1.19
CA GLY A 206 -22.91 -60.07 2.27
C GLY A 206 -22.33 -58.86 3.08
N PRO A 207 -23.18 -58.19 3.88
CA PRO A 207 -22.77 -57.04 4.68
C PRO A 207 -21.62 -57.28 5.66
N SER A 208 -21.44 -58.55 6.13
CA SER A 208 -20.32 -58.96 7.01
C SER A 208 -18.99 -58.90 6.30
N GLN A 209 -18.92 -59.41 5.07
CA GLN A 209 -17.71 -59.46 4.24
C GLN A 209 -17.28 -58.03 3.81
N ILE A 210 -18.27 -57.19 3.48
CA ILE A 210 -18.00 -55.79 3.15
C ILE A 210 -17.42 -55.05 4.37
N ARG A 211 -17.96 -55.29 5.58
CA ARG A 211 -17.46 -54.68 6.82
C ARG A 211 -16.03 -55.16 7.17
N GLU A 212 -15.76 -56.40 6.97
CA GLU A 212 -14.41 -56.99 7.20
C GLU A 212 -13.38 -56.37 6.25
N LEU A 213 -13.71 -56.25 4.97
CA LEU A 213 -12.86 -55.56 3.98
C LEU A 213 -12.64 -54.10 4.35
N GLN A 214 -13.68 -53.41 4.79
CA GLN A 214 -13.58 -52.01 5.21
C GLN A 214 -12.66 -51.83 6.43
N LEU A 215 -12.79 -52.68 7.42
CA LEU A 215 -11.91 -52.69 8.60
C LEU A 215 -10.46 -52.97 8.22
N TRP A 216 -10.25 -53.94 7.33
CA TRP A 216 -8.91 -54.28 6.84
C TRP A 216 -8.28 -53.14 6.04
N LEU A 217 -9.02 -52.51 5.11
CA LEU A 217 -8.56 -51.37 4.35
C LEU A 217 -8.23 -50.18 5.26
N ASN A 218 -9.10 -49.88 6.23
CA ASN A 218 -8.85 -48.81 7.18
C ASN A 218 -7.59 -49.08 8.03
N ALA A 219 -7.34 -50.34 8.44
CA ALA A 219 -6.13 -50.68 9.16
C ALA A 219 -4.87 -50.53 8.30
N GLN A 220 -4.93 -50.87 7.01
CA GLN A 220 -3.82 -50.69 6.07
C GLN A 220 -3.56 -49.21 5.77
N LEU A 221 -4.61 -48.37 5.70
CA LEU A 221 -4.50 -46.94 5.41
C LEU A 221 -4.21 -46.09 6.66
N ALA A 222 -4.37 -46.65 7.88
CA ALA A 222 -4.08 -45.95 9.13
C ALA A 222 -2.59 -45.81 9.45
N GLY A 223 -1.71 -46.47 8.69
CA GLY A 223 -0.25 -46.42 8.86
C GLY A 223 0.39 -45.08 8.41
N GLN A 224 1.71 -44.99 8.53
CA GLN A 224 2.51 -43.82 8.10
C GLN A 224 2.33 -43.57 6.60
N ALA A 225 2.54 -42.30 6.17
CA ALA A 225 2.34 -41.85 4.77
C ALA A 225 3.08 -42.72 3.73
N ALA A 226 4.23 -43.30 4.10
CA ALA A 226 5.00 -44.24 3.25
C ALA A 226 4.29 -45.61 3.02
N GLU A 227 3.41 -46.01 3.92
CA GLU A 227 2.65 -47.25 3.79
C GLU A 227 1.40 -47.09 2.93
N ARG A 228 0.85 -45.87 2.86
CA ARG A 228 -0.28 -45.53 2.00
C ARG A 228 0.04 -45.58 0.50
N ALA A 229 1.31 -45.53 0.13
CA ALA A 229 1.77 -45.61 -1.26
C ALA A 229 1.97 -47.08 -1.75
N LYS A 230 1.75 -48.09 -0.88
CA LYS A 230 1.86 -49.51 -1.27
C LYS A 230 0.64 -49.92 -2.08
N LEU A 231 0.88 -50.81 -3.07
CA LEU A 231 -0.20 -51.45 -3.82
C LEU A 231 -1.03 -52.33 -2.86
N VAL A 232 -2.32 -52.05 -2.81
CA VAL A 232 -3.29 -52.80 -2.02
C VAL A 232 -4.00 -53.82 -2.93
N TRP A 233 -3.96 -55.08 -2.57
CA TRP A 233 -4.69 -56.12 -3.29
C TRP A 233 -6.16 -56.09 -2.91
N THR A 234 -7.04 -55.97 -3.90
CA THR A 234 -8.50 -56.02 -3.71
C THR A 234 -9.06 -57.31 -4.30
N PRO A 235 -10.19 -57.82 -3.79
CA PRO A 235 -10.84 -58.99 -4.35
C PRO A 235 -11.20 -58.80 -5.84
N ALA A 236 -11.18 -59.91 -6.59
CA ALA A 236 -11.55 -59.90 -8.00
C ALA A 236 -12.98 -59.38 -8.19
N GLY A 237 -13.17 -58.41 -9.08
CA GLY A 237 -14.47 -57.74 -9.30
C GLY A 237 -14.73 -56.47 -8.47
N ALA A 238 -13.83 -56.15 -7.52
CA ALA A 238 -13.92 -54.87 -6.84
C ALA A 238 -13.45 -53.71 -7.76
N GLN A 239 -14.29 -52.71 -7.93
CA GLN A 239 -13.96 -51.51 -8.72
C GLN A 239 -13.88 -50.28 -7.79
N TYR A 240 -12.81 -49.51 -7.91
CA TYR A 240 -12.64 -48.26 -7.22
C TYR A 240 -13.07 -47.10 -8.12
N GLN A 241 -14.05 -46.32 -7.66
CA GLN A 241 -14.47 -45.11 -8.31
C GLN A 241 -14.10 -43.93 -7.43
N ALA A 242 -13.14 -43.12 -7.86
CA ALA A 242 -12.78 -41.89 -7.17
C ALA A 242 -13.95 -40.90 -7.21
N LEU A 243 -14.32 -40.35 -6.05
CA LEU A 243 -15.43 -39.44 -5.92
C LEU A 243 -15.05 -37.97 -6.16
N LYS A 244 -13.83 -37.63 -5.88
CA LYS A 244 -13.32 -36.26 -6.01
C LYS A 244 -11.83 -36.27 -6.31
N ASP A 245 -11.44 -35.43 -7.23
CA ASP A 245 -10.08 -34.93 -7.25
C ASP A 245 -9.83 -34.11 -5.98
N PRO A 246 -8.64 -34.25 -5.33
CA PRO A 246 -8.31 -33.42 -4.19
C PRO A 246 -8.48 -31.95 -4.58
N PRO A 247 -9.01 -31.08 -3.67
CA PRO A 247 -9.19 -29.65 -3.93
C PRO A 247 -7.80 -28.97 -3.96
N LEU A 248 -7.02 -29.33 -4.96
CA LEU A 248 -5.72 -28.75 -5.23
C LEU A 248 -5.90 -27.38 -5.86
N LYS A 249 -4.80 -26.64 -5.96
CA LYS A 249 -4.69 -25.35 -6.59
C LYS A 249 -5.32 -25.35 -7.99
N ASP A 250 -6.28 -24.45 -8.21
CA ASP A 250 -6.93 -24.27 -9.51
C ASP A 250 -6.87 -22.81 -9.99
N ASP A 251 -7.36 -22.56 -11.21
CA ASP A 251 -7.40 -21.23 -11.80
C ASP A 251 -8.29 -20.24 -11.02
N PHE A 252 -9.22 -20.76 -10.22
CA PHE A 252 -10.09 -19.93 -9.38
C PHE A 252 -9.33 -19.34 -8.19
N ASP A 253 -8.39 -20.07 -7.58
CA ASP A 253 -7.52 -19.53 -6.52
C ASP A 253 -6.64 -18.40 -7.06
N GLU A 254 -6.13 -18.56 -8.28
CA GLU A 254 -5.37 -17.52 -8.97
C GLU A 254 -6.24 -16.27 -9.25
N TRP A 255 -7.48 -16.48 -9.69
CA TRP A 255 -8.43 -15.39 -9.92
C TRP A 255 -8.76 -14.61 -8.62
N LEU A 256 -8.98 -15.31 -7.50
CA LEU A 256 -9.19 -14.68 -6.20
C LEU A 256 -7.97 -13.84 -5.76
N ALA A 257 -6.76 -14.38 -5.95
CA ALA A 257 -5.52 -13.66 -5.65
C ALA A 257 -5.36 -12.39 -6.51
N ARG A 258 -5.75 -12.45 -7.78
CA ARG A 258 -5.75 -11.27 -8.68
C ARG A 258 -6.73 -10.20 -8.22
N ILE A 259 -7.93 -10.56 -7.75
CA ILE A 259 -8.89 -9.58 -7.21
C ILE A 259 -8.32 -8.88 -5.99
N VAL A 260 -7.71 -9.64 -5.06
CA VAL A 260 -7.05 -9.05 -3.89
C VAL A 260 -5.93 -8.11 -4.33
N ALA A 261 -5.03 -8.56 -5.20
CA ALA A 261 -3.94 -7.72 -5.72
C ALA A 261 -4.50 -6.42 -6.34
N PHE A 262 -5.54 -6.52 -7.16
CA PHE A 262 -6.15 -5.36 -7.82
C PHE A 262 -6.79 -4.38 -6.83
N ALA A 263 -7.46 -4.85 -5.78
CA ALA A 263 -8.05 -3.99 -4.76
C ALA A 263 -7.01 -3.14 -4.02
N PHE A 264 -5.80 -3.67 -3.86
CA PHE A 264 -4.65 -2.94 -3.30
C PHE A 264 -3.78 -2.28 -4.36
N SER A 265 -4.21 -2.24 -5.62
CA SER A 265 -3.47 -1.70 -6.77
C SER A 265 -2.10 -2.38 -6.99
N LEU A 266 -1.92 -3.59 -6.50
CA LEU A 266 -0.72 -4.39 -6.72
C LEU A 266 -0.76 -5.06 -8.09
N PRO A 267 0.36 -5.16 -8.82
CA PRO A 267 0.41 -5.91 -10.06
C PRO A 267 0.18 -7.41 -9.77
N PRO A 268 -0.64 -8.10 -10.58
CA PRO A 268 -0.93 -9.52 -10.39
C PRO A 268 0.23 -10.44 -10.84
N THR A 269 1.32 -9.89 -11.30
CA THR A 269 2.47 -10.58 -11.90
C THR A 269 3.04 -11.76 -11.11
N PRO A 270 3.14 -11.73 -9.77
CA PRO A 270 3.66 -12.87 -9.00
C PRO A 270 2.80 -14.12 -9.13
N PHE A 271 1.53 -13.98 -9.54
CA PHE A 271 0.53 -15.06 -9.61
C PHE A 271 0.22 -15.50 -11.04
N VAL A 272 0.88 -14.94 -12.06
CA VAL A 272 0.62 -15.23 -13.48
C VAL A 272 1.70 -16.15 -14.04
N LYS A 273 1.30 -17.34 -14.51
CA LYS A 273 2.22 -18.36 -15.05
C LYS A 273 2.85 -18.02 -16.40
N GLN A 274 2.33 -17.04 -17.15
CA GLN A 274 2.76 -16.74 -18.51
C GLN A 274 2.97 -15.23 -18.67
N MET A 275 4.20 -14.78 -18.52
CA MET A 275 4.67 -13.50 -19.04
C MET A 275 5.98 -13.68 -19.80
N ASN A 276 6.05 -13.02 -20.97
CA ASN A 276 7.29 -12.92 -21.73
C ASN A 276 8.34 -12.20 -20.88
N ARG A 277 9.43 -12.87 -20.55
CA ARG A 277 10.45 -12.35 -19.60
C ARG A 277 11.12 -11.05 -20.05
N ALA A 278 11.05 -10.72 -21.34
CA ALA A 278 11.73 -9.55 -21.88
C ALA A 278 11.02 -8.21 -21.59
N THR A 279 9.70 -8.21 -21.43
CA THR A 279 8.90 -7.00 -21.13
C THR A 279 8.34 -6.99 -19.71
N ALA A 280 8.39 -8.13 -19.03
CA ALA A 280 7.77 -8.30 -17.71
C ALA A 280 8.37 -7.41 -16.61
N GLY A 281 9.66 -7.08 -16.70
CA GLY A 281 10.33 -6.25 -15.68
C GLY A 281 9.89 -4.79 -15.77
N GLU A 282 9.93 -4.19 -16.94
CA GLU A 282 9.53 -2.78 -17.14
C GLU A 282 8.03 -2.56 -16.88
N ASP A 283 7.17 -3.49 -17.33
CA ASP A 283 5.74 -3.44 -17.08
C ASP A 283 5.41 -3.60 -15.59
N GLN A 284 6.17 -4.42 -14.88
CA GLN A 284 6.00 -4.63 -13.45
C GLN A 284 6.40 -3.39 -12.63
N ASP A 285 7.53 -2.79 -12.92
CA ASP A 285 8.01 -1.59 -12.23
C ASP A 285 7.04 -0.43 -12.47
N ARG A 286 6.59 -0.25 -13.71
CA ARG A 286 5.59 0.75 -14.06
C ARG A 286 4.26 0.53 -13.34
N ALA A 287 3.75 -0.71 -13.31
CA ALA A 287 2.51 -1.04 -12.62
C ALA A 287 2.63 -0.86 -11.09
N LEU A 288 3.81 -1.10 -10.52
CA LEU A 288 4.08 -0.82 -9.10
C LEU A 288 4.06 0.68 -8.81
N GLU A 289 4.70 1.49 -9.64
CA GLU A 289 4.72 2.96 -9.51
C GLU A 289 3.33 3.56 -9.70
N GLU A 290 2.62 3.19 -10.76
CA GLU A 290 1.26 3.67 -11.04
C GLU A 290 0.29 3.28 -9.91
N GLY A 291 0.40 2.06 -9.36
CA GLY A 291 -0.41 1.59 -8.25
C GLY A 291 -0.07 2.27 -6.91
N LEU A 292 1.13 2.81 -6.74
CA LEU A 292 1.56 3.52 -5.54
C LEU A 292 1.20 5.02 -5.59
N ALA A 293 1.04 5.59 -6.78
CA ALA A 293 0.77 7.00 -6.99
C ALA A 293 -0.43 7.55 -6.18
N PRO A 294 -1.60 6.86 -6.07
CA PRO A 294 -2.71 7.35 -5.26
C PRO A 294 -2.39 7.44 -3.77
N LEU A 295 -1.57 6.52 -3.25
CA LEU A 295 -1.14 6.54 -1.86
C LEU A 295 -0.12 7.66 -1.61
N LYS A 296 0.86 7.81 -2.51
CA LYS A 296 1.82 8.94 -2.50
C LYS A 296 1.08 10.29 -2.50
N LEU A 297 0.04 10.43 -3.31
CA LEU A 297 -0.77 11.64 -3.39
C LEU A 297 -1.58 11.89 -2.10
N TRP A 298 -2.13 10.84 -1.49
CA TRP A 298 -2.84 10.98 -0.22
C TRP A 298 -1.90 11.47 0.89
N VAL A 299 -0.70 10.89 1.01
CA VAL A 299 0.31 11.34 1.99
C VAL A 299 0.72 12.80 1.73
N LYS A 300 0.99 13.14 0.46
CA LYS A 300 1.34 14.53 0.08
C LYS A 300 0.25 15.51 0.54
N ARG A 301 -1.01 15.23 0.25
CA ARG A 301 -2.13 16.08 0.63
C ARG A 301 -2.27 16.22 2.14
N LEU A 302 -2.14 15.11 2.87
CA LEU A 302 -2.18 15.09 4.33
C LEU A 302 -1.10 15.99 4.94
N VAL A 303 0.14 15.84 4.47
CA VAL A 303 1.29 16.60 4.98
C VAL A 303 1.16 18.10 4.61
N ASP A 304 0.78 18.38 3.36
CA ASP A 304 0.61 19.76 2.89
C ASP A 304 -0.54 20.46 3.64
N GLU A 305 -1.66 19.77 3.90
CA GLU A 305 -2.79 20.30 4.68
C GLU A 305 -2.36 20.67 6.11
N VAL A 306 -1.60 19.78 6.78
CA VAL A 306 -1.07 20.08 8.11
C VAL A 306 -0.09 21.26 8.07
N ASN A 307 0.77 21.33 7.07
CA ASN A 307 1.72 22.43 6.94
C ASN A 307 1.02 23.78 6.72
N GLU A 308 -0.03 23.81 5.91
CA GLU A 308 -0.80 25.02 5.64
C GLU A 308 -1.62 25.46 6.87
N GLN A 309 -2.32 24.52 7.50
CA GLN A 309 -3.23 24.82 8.62
C GLN A 309 -2.50 25.14 9.92
N GLU A 310 -1.45 24.38 10.24
CA GLU A 310 -0.81 24.44 11.56
C GLU A 310 0.45 25.31 11.58
N PHE A 311 1.21 25.34 10.48
CA PHE A 311 2.45 26.12 10.40
C PHE A 311 2.33 27.36 9.50
N GLY A 312 1.21 27.53 8.78
CA GLY A 312 0.99 28.67 7.88
C GLY A 312 1.94 28.71 6.69
N VAL A 313 2.54 27.56 6.34
CA VAL A 313 3.50 27.45 5.24
C VAL A 313 2.78 27.05 3.96
N THR A 314 2.63 27.97 3.03
CA THR A 314 1.93 27.77 1.74
C THR A 314 2.88 27.67 0.55
N ASP A 315 4.11 28.17 0.69
CA ASP A 315 5.09 28.26 -0.39
C ASP A 315 5.93 27.00 -0.58
N LEU A 316 5.82 26.04 0.35
CA LEU A 316 6.46 24.75 0.30
C LEU A 316 5.43 23.64 0.07
N GLU A 317 5.87 22.60 -0.57
CA GLU A 317 5.11 21.36 -0.73
C GLU A 317 5.92 20.12 -0.35
N PHE A 318 5.24 19.11 0.15
CA PHE A 318 5.83 17.81 0.36
C PHE A 318 6.06 17.12 -0.99
N ALA A 319 7.26 16.66 -1.23
CA ALA A 319 7.63 15.95 -2.45
C ALA A 319 8.32 14.64 -2.10
N TRP A 320 7.88 13.58 -2.75
CA TRP A 320 8.64 12.32 -2.76
C TRP A 320 9.87 12.53 -3.63
N GLU A 321 11.01 12.06 -3.15
CA GLU A 321 12.19 11.96 -4.00
C GLU A 321 11.99 10.75 -4.90
N ASP A 322 11.74 11.00 -6.18
CA ASP A 322 11.82 9.95 -7.18
C ASP A 322 13.28 9.52 -7.23
N THR A 323 13.57 8.38 -6.64
CA THR A 323 14.82 7.67 -6.95
C THR A 323 14.53 7.00 -8.29
N PRO A 324 15.01 7.55 -9.41
CA PRO A 324 14.83 6.86 -10.67
C PRO A 324 15.57 5.54 -10.53
N THR A 325 14.85 4.44 -10.50
CA THR A 325 15.39 3.10 -10.69
C THR A 325 15.73 2.95 -12.18
N ILE A 326 16.44 3.95 -12.71
CA ILE A 326 16.99 3.86 -14.05
C ILE A 326 18.20 2.93 -13.93
N ASP A 327 18.15 1.82 -14.66
CA ASP A 327 19.29 0.95 -14.80
C ASP A 327 20.55 1.82 -15.03
N PRO A 328 21.63 1.62 -14.26
CA PRO A 328 22.86 2.41 -14.41
C PRO A 328 23.36 2.49 -15.86
N SER A 329 23.07 1.48 -16.69
CA SER A 329 23.38 1.48 -18.12
C SER A 329 22.54 2.48 -18.89
N VAL A 330 21.22 2.51 -18.64
CA VAL A 330 20.26 3.44 -19.26
C VAL A 330 20.54 4.87 -18.80
N GLN A 331 20.86 5.05 -17.50
CA GLN A 331 21.27 6.36 -16.99
C GLN A 331 22.56 6.84 -17.63
N GLY A 332 23.51 5.93 -17.88
CA GLY A 332 24.73 6.22 -18.62
C GLY A 332 24.45 6.72 -20.03
N ASP A 333 23.51 6.10 -20.74
CA ASP A 333 23.11 6.50 -22.09
C ASP A 333 22.38 7.86 -22.11
N VAL A 334 21.54 8.14 -21.11
CA VAL A 334 20.86 9.44 -20.96
C VAL A 334 21.86 10.53 -20.64
N ASP A 335 22.81 10.29 -19.74
CA ASP A 335 23.87 11.20 -19.39
C ASP A 335 24.78 11.50 -20.62
N ASP A 336 25.15 10.46 -21.40
CA ASP A 336 25.96 10.62 -22.62
C ASP A 336 25.22 11.45 -23.69
N LYS A 337 23.91 11.19 -23.91
CA LYS A 337 23.09 11.99 -24.81
C LYS A 337 22.99 13.45 -24.34
N SER A 338 22.82 13.67 -23.05
CA SER A 338 22.71 15.02 -22.45
C SER A 338 24.03 15.79 -22.58
N LEU A 339 25.17 15.13 -22.40
CA LEU A 339 26.49 15.71 -22.65
C LEU A 339 26.68 16.05 -24.13
N ARG A 340 26.32 15.14 -25.04
CA ARG A 340 26.49 15.32 -26.49
C ARG A 340 25.67 16.48 -27.03
N ASN A 341 24.45 16.64 -26.50
CA ASN A 341 23.55 17.73 -26.90
C ASN A 341 23.86 19.06 -26.20
N GLY A 342 24.78 19.09 -25.25
CA GLY A 342 25.09 20.28 -24.48
C GLY A 342 23.99 20.70 -23.51
N SER A 343 23.01 19.83 -23.24
CA SER A 343 21.90 20.10 -22.29
C SER A 343 22.31 19.90 -20.83
N ALA A 344 23.44 19.21 -20.58
CA ALA A 344 24.04 19.08 -19.26
C ALA A 344 25.54 19.25 -19.33
N THR A 345 26.13 19.76 -18.26
CA THR A 345 27.58 19.92 -18.11
C THR A 345 28.21 18.67 -17.47
N ILE A 346 29.50 18.50 -17.61
CA ILE A 346 30.27 17.41 -16.99
C ILE A 346 30.09 17.48 -15.45
N ASN A 347 30.18 18.70 -14.87
CA ASN A 347 30.09 18.87 -13.42
C ASN A 347 28.67 18.60 -12.89
N GLU A 348 27.61 18.92 -13.65
CA GLU A 348 26.25 18.56 -13.28
C GLU A 348 26.05 17.04 -13.22
N ILE A 349 26.59 16.30 -14.18
CA ILE A 349 26.51 14.83 -14.18
C ILE A 349 27.35 14.23 -13.05
N ARG A 350 28.56 14.78 -12.81
CA ARG A 350 29.40 14.37 -11.69
C ARG A 350 28.72 14.62 -10.35
N ALA A 351 28.06 15.78 -10.18
CA ALA A 351 27.30 16.11 -8.98
C ALA A 351 26.13 15.15 -8.74
N ARG A 352 25.38 14.76 -9.79
CA ARG A 352 24.35 13.72 -9.70
C ARG A 352 24.89 12.37 -9.24
N ARG A 353 26.13 12.04 -9.62
CA ARG A 353 26.82 10.80 -9.24
C ARG A 353 27.57 10.91 -7.90
N GLY A 354 27.46 12.04 -7.19
CA GLY A 354 28.17 12.28 -5.92
C GLY A 354 29.68 12.48 -6.08
N GLN A 355 30.15 12.82 -7.27
CA GLN A 355 31.57 13.06 -7.57
C GLN A 355 31.91 14.54 -7.50
N GLY A 356 33.12 14.88 -7.04
CA GLY A 356 33.58 16.26 -6.99
C GLY A 356 33.73 16.91 -8.40
N PRO A 357 33.62 18.25 -8.49
CA PRO A 357 33.75 18.98 -9.75
C PRO A 357 35.17 18.87 -10.33
N VAL A 358 35.27 19.04 -11.66
CA VAL A 358 36.54 19.11 -12.38
C VAL A 358 36.68 20.45 -13.11
N ASP A 359 37.89 20.94 -13.23
CA ASP A 359 38.16 22.20 -13.91
C ASP A 359 37.70 22.16 -15.37
N GLY A 360 36.99 23.22 -15.81
CA GLY A 360 36.42 23.30 -17.15
C GLY A 360 35.20 22.43 -17.40
N GLY A 361 34.69 21.74 -16.35
CA GLY A 361 33.52 20.87 -16.43
C GLY A 361 32.16 21.60 -16.39
N ASP A 362 32.14 22.93 -16.15
CA ASP A 362 30.90 23.74 -16.10
C ASP A 362 30.49 24.33 -17.44
N THR A 363 31.35 24.19 -18.46
CA THR A 363 31.05 24.71 -19.79
C THR A 363 30.28 23.69 -20.61
N PRO A 364 29.02 24.00 -21.04
CA PRO A 364 28.28 23.10 -21.91
C PRO A 364 28.97 22.97 -23.28
N ARG A 365 29.00 21.75 -23.78
CA ARG A 365 29.71 21.43 -25.05
C ARG A 365 28.80 20.60 -25.94
N ILE A 366 28.84 20.89 -27.24
CA ILE A 366 28.22 20.04 -28.27
C ILE A 366 29.32 19.18 -28.89
N TYR A 367 29.07 17.89 -28.97
CA TYR A 367 29.94 16.94 -29.62
C TYR A 367 29.43 16.68 -31.05
N ALA A 368 30.17 17.20 -32.04
CA ALA A 368 29.88 16.95 -33.46
C ALA A 368 31.08 16.25 -34.09
N GLY A 369 30.85 15.04 -34.57
CA GLY A 369 31.95 14.23 -35.16
C GLY A 369 33.02 13.84 -34.13
N THR A 370 34.28 14.16 -34.41
CA THR A 370 35.46 13.83 -33.58
C THR A 370 35.83 14.96 -32.59
N GLY A 371 35.09 16.06 -32.51
CA GLY A 371 35.44 17.23 -31.71
C GLY A 371 34.32 17.70 -30.78
N ALA A 372 34.71 18.31 -29.64
CA ALA A 372 33.79 18.98 -28.69
C ALA A 372 33.94 20.50 -28.86
N THR A 373 32.85 21.18 -29.16
CA THR A 373 32.82 22.64 -29.29
C THR A 373 32.04 23.24 -28.12
N PRO A 374 32.60 24.21 -27.35
CA PRO A 374 31.88 24.92 -26.30
C PRO A 374 30.68 25.66 -26.88
N LEU A 375 29.53 25.60 -26.22
CA LEU A 375 28.38 26.47 -26.51
C LEU A 375 28.77 27.89 -26.07
N ALA A 376 28.81 28.85 -27.01
CA ALA A 376 28.95 30.25 -26.65
C ALA A 376 27.72 30.71 -25.86
N ALA A 377 27.94 31.41 -24.71
CA ALA A 377 26.85 32.03 -23.99
C ALA A 377 26.10 32.99 -24.92
N ALA A 378 24.75 32.93 -24.91
CA ALA A 378 23.96 33.88 -25.66
C ALA A 378 24.34 35.31 -25.24
N PRO A 379 24.51 36.27 -26.18
CA PRO A 379 24.85 37.63 -25.84
C PRO A 379 23.78 38.21 -24.90
N GLN A 380 24.20 38.66 -23.73
CA GLN A 380 23.28 39.30 -22.78
C GLN A 380 22.74 40.55 -23.46
N THR A 381 21.42 40.64 -23.61
CA THR A 381 20.75 41.84 -24.09
C THR A 381 21.09 42.99 -23.13
N PRO A 382 21.75 44.07 -23.57
CA PRO A 382 22.08 45.16 -22.66
C PRO A 382 20.83 45.74 -22.05
N ALA A 383 20.86 45.99 -20.74
CA ALA A 383 19.75 46.61 -20.02
C ALA A 383 19.38 47.91 -20.69
N PRO A 384 18.07 48.28 -20.78
CA PRO A 384 17.63 49.54 -21.40
C PRO A 384 18.30 50.70 -20.65
N VAL A 385 19.01 51.54 -21.40
CA VAL A 385 19.59 52.75 -20.91
C VAL A 385 18.45 53.70 -20.46
N GLN A 386 18.34 53.92 -19.15
CA GLN A 386 17.45 54.94 -18.63
C GLN A 386 17.98 56.32 -19.07
N THR A 387 17.27 56.98 -19.95
CA THR A 387 17.51 58.39 -20.32
C THR A 387 17.07 59.25 -19.15
N PRO A 388 17.95 60.07 -18.57
CA PRO A 388 17.52 61.01 -17.54
C PRO A 388 16.63 62.09 -18.16
N ALA A 389 15.54 62.46 -17.42
CA ALA A 389 14.59 63.52 -17.75
C ALA A 389 15.18 64.90 -17.51
#